data_6c50c99fb69f7f371656f3d7ea28b7e5
#
_entry.id   6c50c99fb69f7f371656f3d7ea28b7e5
#
_cell.length_a   1.000
_cell.length_b   1.000
_cell.length_c   1.000
_cell.angle_alpha   90.00
_cell.angle_beta   90.00
_cell.angle_gamma   90.00
#
_symmetry.space_group_name_H-M   'P 1'
#
loop_
_entity.id
_entity.type
_entity.pdbx_description
1 polymer ?
#
loop_
_entity_poly.entity_id
_entity_poly.type
_entity_poly.pdbx_seq_one_letter_code
_entity_poly.pdbx_strand_id
1 'polypeptide(L)'
;ASCMSPCGHNNDYDVSRLWTADEDIRSLKSLILFGIRGMAAYAYHAMVLGYTDGEVNRFFAKALFAIGEDWDMDDLLPLVLEVGEKNYRCMALLDKANTETYGTPEPTTVPLTVEKGPFIVVSGHDLHDLKRLLEQTEGKGINIYTHSEMLPAHGYPGLKKYAHLKGNFGTAWQNQQKEFADIPAPVLFTTNCLMPPRASYADRVFTTAAVSYPELKHIGADKDFTPVIEKALELGGYAEDKAFTGINGGSTVTTGFARGAVLGVADKVVEAVNSGRIRHFFLVGGCDGARPGRNYYTELSLIHI
;
A
#
# COMPACT_ATOMS: atom_id res chain seq x y z
N ALA A 1 -13.08 18.36 27.78
CA ALA A 1 -12.59 19.70 28.06
C ALA A 1 -12.25 20.33 26.72
N SER A 2 -13.11 21.23 26.20
CA SER A 2 -12.86 22.03 25.01
C SER A 2 -11.75 23.02 25.32
N CYS A 3 -10.66 22.94 24.60
CA CYS A 3 -9.63 23.96 24.62
C CYS A 3 -10.16 25.19 23.86
N MET A 4 -10.88 26.03 24.55
CA MET A 4 -11.22 27.40 24.09
C MET A 4 -10.06 28.29 24.47
N SER A 5 -8.97 28.27 23.72
CA SER A 5 -7.96 29.33 23.73
C SER A 5 -8.31 30.29 22.61
N PRO A 6 -8.38 31.61 22.84
CA PRO A 6 -8.55 32.56 21.75
C PRO A 6 -7.19 32.74 21.05
N CYS A 7 -6.76 31.74 20.33
CA CYS A 7 -5.75 31.89 19.30
C CYS A 7 -6.42 32.54 18.09
N GLY A 8 -6.65 33.81 18.22
CA GLY A 8 -7.11 34.64 17.11
C GLY A 8 -5.97 34.97 16.18
N HIS A 9 -5.48 34.02 15.46
CA HIS A 9 -4.87 34.09 14.16
C HIS A 9 -4.84 32.64 13.65
N ASN A 10 -5.77 32.29 12.79
CA ASN A 10 -5.61 31.19 11.87
C ASN A 10 -4.42 31.54 10.97
N ASN A 11 -3.23 31.34 11.44
CA ASN A 11 -2.07 31.23 10.60
C ASN A 11 -2.07 29.78 10.07
N ASP A 12 -3.07 29.46 9.27
CA ASP A 12 -2.97 28.29 8.41
C ASP A 12 -1.73 28.52 7.56
N TYR A 13 -0.73 27.65 7.75
CA TYR A 13 0.47 27.71 6.94
C TYR A 13 0.09 27.56 5.47
N ASP A 14 0.32 28.61 4.71
CA ASP A 14 0.06 28.57 3.27
C ASP A 14 1.15 27.74 2.59
N VAL A 15 0.80 26.49 2.28
CA VAL A 15 1.68 25.53 1.60
C VAL A 15 2.19 26.08 0.26
N SER A 16 1.50 27.06 -0.35
CA SER A 16 1.94 27.69 -1.60
C SER A 16 3.29 28.41 -1.43
N ARG A 17 3.64 28.85 -0.21
CA ARG A 17 4.94 29.45 0.08
C ARG A 17 6.12 28.51 -0.20
N LEU A 18 5.94 27.20 -0.04
CA LEU A 18 6.97 26.21 -0.41
C LEU A 18 7.36 26.30 -1.88
N TRP A 19 6.45 26.75 -2.72
CA TRP A 19 6.64 26.82 -4.16
C TRP A 19 7.10 28.18 -4.68
N THR A 20 7.30 29.18 -3.81
CA THR A 20 7.72 30.54 -4.17
C THR A 20 9.19 30.83 -3.94
N ALA A 21 9.94 29.94 -3.29
CA ALA A 21 11.38 30.06 -3.07
C ALA A 21 12.19 29.77 -4.33
N ASP A 22 13.49 30.00 -4.28
CA ASP A 22 14.43 29.60 -5.33
C ASP A 22 14.32 28.10 -5.62
N GLU A 23 14.62 27.70 -6.85
CA GLU A 23 14.37 26.35 -7.35
C GLU A 23 15.02 25.25 -6.50
N ASP A 24 16.26 25.46 -6.07
CA ASP A 24 16.99 24.48 -5.25
C ASP A 24 16.37 24.34 -3.86
N ILE A 25 16.06 25.45 -3.20
CA ILE A 25 15.37 25.46 -1.89
C ILE A 25 14.02 24.77 -2.01
N ARG A 26 13.24 25.11 -3.02
CA ARG A 26 11.94 24.50 -3.30
C ARG A 26 12.07 23.00 -3.54
N SER A 27 13.07 22.55 -4.27
CA SER A 27 13.35 21.15 -4.53
C SER A 27 13.69 20.38 -3.26
N LEU A 28 14.57 20.93 -2.41
CA LEU A 28 14.94 20.29 -1.12
C LEU A 28 13.77 20.22 -0.15
N LYS A 29 13.00 21.29 0.00
CA LYS A 29 11.78 21.30 0.83
C LYS A 29 10.74 20.30 0.32
N SER A 30 10.60 20.17 -1.01
CA SER A 30 9.71 19.18 -1.63
C SER A 30 10.16 17.75 -1.35
N LEU A 31 11.46 17.45 -1.45
CA LEU A 31 12.01 16.13 -1.10
C LEU A 31 11.73 15.77 0.35
N ILE A 32 11.92 16.71 1.27
CA ILE A 32 11.61 16.51 2.70
C ILE A 32 10.11 16.23 2.87
N LEU A 33 9.25 17.09 2.32
CA LEU A 33 7.79 16.96 2.47
C LEU A 33 7.27 15.63 1.92
N PHE A 34 7.67 15.26 0.71
CA PHE A 34 7.22 14.01 0.10
C PHE A 34 7.85 12.79 0.77
N GLY A 35 9.09 12.89 1.24
CA GLY A 35 9.75 11.85 2.03
C GLY A 35 9.02 11.56 3.33
N ILE A 36 8.70 12.59 4.12
CA ILE A 36 7.96 12.39 5.38
C ILE A 36 6.51 11.96 5.15
N ARG A 37 5.87 12.28 4.02
CA ARG A 37 4.55 11.74 3.66
C ARG A 37 4.59 10.23 3.51
N GLY A 38 5.58 9.70 2.76
CA GLY A 38 5.77 8.26 2.63
C GLY A 38 6.09 7.59 3.97
N MET A 39 7.00 8.21 4.74
CA MET A 39 7.34 7.73 6.08
C MET A 39 6.14 7.72 7.03
N ALA A 40 5.25 8.72 6.95
CA ALA A 40 4.03 8.79 7.77
C ALA A 40 3.08 7.63 7.49
N ALA A 41 2.96 7.20 6.23
CA ALA A 41 2.16 6.02 5.89
C ALA A 41 2.71 4.75 6.55
N TYR A 42 4.02 4.55 6.53
CA TYR A 42 4.67 3.42 7.22
C TYR A 42 4.49 3.49 8.73
N ALA A 43 4.71 4.68 9.33
CA ALA A 43 4.51 4.89 10.76
C ALA A 43 3.06 4.64 11.20
N TYR A 44 2.08 5.04 10.39
CA TYR A 44 0.68 4.78 10.64
C TYR A 44 0.37 3.27 10.68
N HIS A 45 0.83 2.51 9.68
CA HIS A 45 0.61 1.06 9.67
C HIS A 45 1.28 0.35 10.85
N ALA A 46 2.46 0.80 11.28
CA ALA A 46 3.09 0.28 12.49
C ALA A 46 2.29 0.66 13.75
N MET A 47 1.82 1.91 13.84
CA MET A 47 1.07 2.43 14.99
C MET A 47 -0.26 1.69 15.21
N VAL A 48 -1.01 1.37 14.16
CA VAL A 48 -2.28 0.62 14.31
C VAL A 48 -2.07 -0.80 14.83
N LEU A 49 -0.85 -1.33 14.70
CA LEU A 49 -0.43 -2.60 15.29
C LEU A 49 0.19 -2.45 16.69
N GLY A 50 0.23 -1.23 17.24
CA GLY A 50 0.76 -0.94 18.57
C GLY A 50 2.27 -0.65 18.60
N TYR A 51 2.91 -0.45 17.45
CA TYR A 51 4.35 -0.18 17.35
C TYR A 51 4.60 1.29 17.05
N THR A 52 5.42 1.93 17.88
CA THR A 52 5.82 3.34 17.70
C THR A 52 7.31 3.51 17.97
N ASP A 53 7.90 4.55 17.38
CA ASP A 53 9.30 4.92 17.60
C ASP A 53 9.41 6.42 17.91
N GLY A 54 9.95 6.76 19.09
CA GLY A 54 10.04 8.14 19.57
C GLY A 54 11.00 9.00 18.75
N GLU A 55 12.02 8.42 18.10
CA GLU A 55 12.92 9.21 17.21
C GLU A 55 12.23 9.54 15.90
N VAL A 56 11.51 8.57 15.32
CA VAL A 56 10.70 8.79 14.11
C VAL A 56 9.67 9.89 14.38
N ASN A 57 8.95 9.82 15.52
CA ASN A 57 7.94 10.80 15.87
C ASN A 57 8.53 12.20 16.06
N ARG A 58 9.67 12.34 16.75
CA ARG A 58 10.35 13.64 16.90
C ARG A 58 10.85 14.18 15.57
N PHE A 59 11.28 13.30 14.67
CA PHE A 59 11.77 13.71 13.36
C PHE A 59 10.65 14.30 12.48
N PHE A 60 9.43 13.80 12.54
CA PHE A 60 8.30 14.44 11.85
C PHE A 60 8.13 15.90 12.26
N ALA A 61 8.16 16.18 13.56
CA ALA A 61 8.05 17.56 14.05
C ALA A 61 9.22 18.44 13.58
N LYS A 62 10.46 17.93 13.65
CA LYS A 62 11.65 18.63 13.14
C LYS A 62 11.54 18.94 11.65
N ALA A 63 11.17 17.95 10.83
CA ALA A 63 11.07 18.11 9.39
C ALA A 63 9.96 19.08 8.98
N LEU A 64 8.79 19.00 9.61
CA LEU A 64 7.68 19.92 9.37
C LEU A 64 8.04 21.35 9.77
N PHE A 65 8.73 21.52 10.90
CA PHE A 65 9.23 22.84 11.32
C PHE A 65 10.19 23.41 10.28
N ALA A 66 11.20 22.66 9.87
CA ALA A 66 12.22 23.10 8.91
C ALA A 66 11.63 23.53 7.54
N ILE A 67 10.59 22.86 7.08
CA ILE A 67 9.89 23.23 5.83
C ILE A 67 9.27 24.64 5.95
N GLY A 68 8.81 25.01 7.14
CA GLY A 68 8.19 26.30 7.43
C GLY A 68 9.19 27.47 7.59
N GLU A 69 10.48 27.16 7.84
CA GLU A 69 11.50 28.15 8.09
C GLU A 69 12.24 28.59 6.81
N ASP A 70 12.90 29.74 6.89
CA ASP A 70 13.75 30.29 5.81
C ASP A 70 15.18 29.71 5.88
N TRP A 71 15.27 28.39 5.80
CA TRP A 71 16.54 27.66 5.79
C TRP A 71 17.17 27.67 4.40
N ASP A 72 18.51 27.73 4.37
CA ASP A 72 19.29 27.65 3.15
C ASP A 72 19.65 26.20 2.75
N MET A 73 20.43 26.06 1.70
CA MET A 73 20.85 24.73 1.19
C MET A 73 21.72 23.98 2.19
N ASP A 74 22.58 24.68 2.93
CA ASP A 74 23.50 24.05 3.91
C ASP A 74 22.73 23.47 5.10
N ASP A 75 21.58 24.04 5.44
CA ASP A 75 20.67 23.51 6.45
C ASP A 75 19.76 22.39 5.93
N LEU A 76 19.21 22.56 4.71
CA LEU A 76 18.21 21.64 4.15
C LEU A 76 18.81 20.33 3.62
N LEU A 77 20.00 20.37 3.02
CA LEU A 77 20.60 19.17 2.42
C LEU A 77 20.91 18.08 3.46
N PRO A 78 21.52 18.39 4.62
CA PRO A 78 21.65 17.41 5.71
C PRO A 78 20.32 16.83 6.18
N LEU A 79 19.27 17.66 6.20
CA LEU A 79 17.94 17.22 6.63
C LEU A 79 17.30 16.24 5.60
N VAL A 80 17.53 16.46 4.30
CA VAL A 80 17.10 15.50 3.23
C VAL A 80 17.75 14.14 3.46
N LEU A 81 19.04 14.10 3.79
CA LEU A 81 19.75 12.84 4.09
C LEU A 81 19.20 12.20 5.37
N GLU A 82 18.90 12.99 6.38
CA GLU A 82 18.29 12.51 7.64
C GLU A 82 16.87 11.93 7.39
N VAL A 83 16.09 12.48 6.44
CA VAL A 83 14.82 11.85 6.02
C VAL A 83 15.06 10.41 5.58
N GLY A 84 16.08 10.15 4.78
CA GLY A 84 16.45 8.80 4.34
C GLY A 84 16.78 7.87 5.51
N GLU A 85 17.60 8.33 6.45
CA GLU A 85 17.97 7.57 7.66
C GLU A 85 16.76 7.23 8.54
N LYS A 86 15.91 8.21 8.81
CA LYS A 86 14.73 8.02 9.66
C LYS A 86 13.64 7.21 8.95
N ASN A 87 13.54 7.31 7.62
CA ASN A 87 12.67 6.45 6.83
C ASN A 87 13.12 4.98 6.89
N TYR A 88 14.43 4.69 6.76
CA TYR A 88 14.96 3.35 6.95
C TYR A 88 14.58 2.76 8.31
N ARG A 89 14.71 3.55 9.38
CA ARG A 89 14.30 3.16 10.75
C ARG A 89 12.79 2.90 10.83
N CYS A 90 11.99 3.74 10.19
CA CYS A 90 10.54 3.59 10.13
C CYS A 90 10.12 2.33 9.36
N MET A 91 10.79 2.03 8.25
CA MET A 91 10.56 0.79 7.49
C MET A 91 10.91 -0.46 8.32
N ALA A 92 12.01 -0.43 9.07
CA ALA A 92 12.38 -1.51 9.98
C ALA A 92 11.35 -1.71 11.10
N LEU A 93 10.77 -0.62 11.61
CA LEU A 93 9.67 -0.67 12.58
C LEU A 93 8.43 -1.34 11.99
N LEU A 94 8.07 -1.00 10.75
CA LEU A 94 6.93 -1.60 10.05
C LEU A 94 7.17 -3.08 9.73
N ASP A 95 8.37 -3.45 9.27
CA ASP A 95 8.74 -4.87 9.06
C ASP A 95 8.58 -5.66 10.36
N LYS A 96 9.09 -5.13 11.47
CA LYS A 96 8.92 -5.72 12.80
C LYS A 96 7.43 -5.86 13.16
N ALA A 97 6.65 -4.81 13.04
CA ALA A 97 5.23 -4.80 13.38
C ALA A 97 4.45 -5.85 12.59
N ASN A 98 4.67 -5.92 11.28
CA ASN A 98 4.00 -6.88 10.40
C ASN A 98 4.46 -8.32 10.67
N THR A 99 5.75 -8.56 10.83
CA THR A 99 6.28 -9.93 11.02
C THR A 99 5.95 -10.49 12.39
N GLU A 100 5.92 -9.69 13.44
CA GLU A 100 5.50 -10.12 14.77
C GLU A 100 3.98 -10.35 14.86
N THR A 101 3.19 -9.61 14.06
CA THR A 101 1.72 -9.72 14.07
C THR A 101 1.20 -10.83 13.15
N TYR A 102 1.78 -10.97 11.96
CA TYR A 102 1.26 -11.87 10.92
C TYR A 102 2.19 -13.03 10.57
N GLY A 103 3.38 -13.08 11.16
CA GLY A 103 4.44 -14.03 10.84
C GLY A 103 5.35 -13.53 9.71
N THR A 104 6.51 -14.17 9.58
CA THR A 104 7.46 -13.86 8.49
C THR A 104 6.88 -14.32 7.16
N PRO A 105 6.83 -13.46 6.12
CA PRO A 105 6.33 -13.84 4.81
C PRO A 105 7.11 -15.01 4.21
N GLU A 106 6.38 -15.90 3.55
CA GLU A 106 6.91 -17.08 2.87
C GLU A 106 6.56 -17.04 1.38
N PRO A 107 7.45 -17.49 0.48
CA PRO A 107 7.12 -17.62 -0.94
C PRO A 107 5.83 -18.41 -1.13
N THR A 108 4.85 -17.80 -1.77
CA THR A 108 3.49 -18.34 -1.90
C THR A 108 2.98 -18.11 -3.32
N THR A 109 2.49 -19.17 -3.95
CA THR A 109 1.82 -19.09 -5.25
C THR A 109 0.34 -18.76 -5.03
N VAL A 110 -0.14 -17.73 -5.71
CA VAL A 110 -1.48 -17.15 -5.55
C VAL A 110 -2.24 -17.32 -6.88
N PRO A 111 -3.40 -17.99 -6.88
CA PRO A 111 -4.20 -18.16 -8.09
C PRO A 111 -4.86 -16.84 -8.52
N LEU A 112 -5.08 -16.71 -9.83
CA LEU A 112 -5.84 -15.62 -10.44
C LEU A 112 -7.28 -16.04 -10.80
N THR A 113 -7.66 -17.28 -10.55
CA THR A 113 -9.03 -17.76 -10.73
C THR A 113 -9.91 -17.26 -9.59
N VAL A 114 -11.05 -16.68 -9.94
CA VAL A 114 -12.10 -16.33 -8.98
C VAL A 114 -13.12 -17.46 -8.96
N GLU A 115 -13.28 -18.08 -7.80
CA GLU A 115 -14.26 -19.15 -7.59
C GLU A 115 -15.69 -18.58 -7.65
N LYS A 116 -16.64 -19.40 -8.06
CA LYS A 116 -18.07 -19.05 -8.06
C LYS A 116 -18.58 -18.66 -6.68
N GLY A 117 -19.60 -17.83 -6.64
CA GLY A 117 -20.27 -17.39 -5.42
C GLY A 117 -19.79 -16.01 -4.95
N PRO A 118 -20.33 -15.52 -3.82
CA PRO A 118 -20.04 -14.19 -3.30
C PRO A 118 -18.56 -13.98 -2.99
N PHE A 119 -18.05 -12.82 -3.36
CA PHE A 119 -16.68 -12.45 -3.03
C PHE A 119 -16.51 -10.95 -2.83
N ILE A 120 -15.40 -10.56 -2.20
CA ILE A 120 -14.99 -9.18 -1.98
C ILE A 120 -13.57 -9.02 -2.55
N VAL A 121 -13.33 -7.91 -3.26
CA VAL A 121 -11.98 -7.50 -3.68
C VAL A 121 -11.45 -6.44 -2.74
N VAL A 122 -10.21 -6.64 -2.24
CA VAL A 122 -9.55 -5.70 -1.31
C VAL A 122 -8.31 -5.13 -1.95
N SER A 123 -8.25 -3.81 -2.06
CA SER A 123 -7.12 -3.06 -2.64
C SER A 123 -6.49 -2.12 -1.60
N GLY A 124 -5.21 -1.81 -1.79
CA GLY A 124 -4.44 -0.95 -0.89
C GLY A 124 -3.34 -1.72 -0.15
N HIS A 125 -2.97 -1.28 1.06
CA HIS A 125 -1.80 -1.81 1.77
C HIS A 125 -2.09 -2.22 3.23
N ASP A 126 -3.28 -1.94 3.77
CA ASP A 126 -3.57 -2.11 5.19
C ASP A 126 -3.87 -3.57 5.53
N LEU A 127 -2.89 -4.27 6.11
CA LEU A 127 -3.02 -5.66 6.54
C LEU A 127 -3.92 -5.80 7.77
N HIS A 128 -4.02 -4.78 8.61
CA HIS A 128 -4.91 -4.80 9.77
C HIS A 128 -6.38 -4.82 9.32
N ASP A 129 -6.75 -3.96 8.37
CA ASP A 129 -8.10 -3.91 7.83
C ASP A 129 -8.45 -5.19 7.07
N LEU A 130 -7.51 -5.74 6.29
CA LEU A 130 -7.69 -7.03 5.65
C LEU A 130 -7.95 -8.16 6.68
N LYS A 131 -7.15 -8.21 7.76
CA LYS A 131 -7.36 -9.19 8.82
C LYS A 131 -8.73 -9.05 9.47
N ARG A 132 -9.15 -7.81 9.79
CA ARG A 132 -10.48 -7.55 10.37
C ARG A 132 -11.61 -7.98 9.42
N LEU A 133 -11.46 -7.78 8.12
CA LEU A 133 -12.41 -8.25 7.13
C LEU A 133 -12.44 -9.79 7.08
N LEU A 134 -11.27 -10.44 7.07
CA LEU A 134 -11.17 -11.91 7.08
C LEU A 134 -11.86 -12.51 8.33
N GLU A 135 -11.64 -11.92 9.50
CA GLU A 135 -12.32 -12.33 10.74
C GLU A 135 -13.85 -12.20 10.65
N GLN A 136 -14.34 -11.13 10.04
CA GLN A 136 -15.79 -10.88 9.93
C GLN A 136 -16.47 -11.70 8.81
N THR A 137 -15.71 -12.18 7.84
CA THR A 137 -16.24 -12.98 6.70
C THR A 137 -16.08 -14.49 6.91
N GLU A 138 -15.35 -14.92 7.94
CA GLU A 138 -15.14 -16.33 8.23
C GLU A 138 -16.47 -17.07 8.42
N GLY A 139 -16.64 -18.20 7.71
CA GLY A 139 -17.86 -19.00 7.75
C GLY A 139 -19.09 -18.41 7.06
N LYS A 140 -19.00 -17.25 6.42
CA LYS A 140 -20.13 -16.60 5.74
C LYS A 140 -20.30 -16.99 4.26
N GLY A 141 -19.46 -17.89 3.73
CA GLY A 141 -19.52 -18.30 2.33
C GLY A 141 -19.07 -17.22 1.35
N ILE A 142 -18.26 -16.28 1.79
CA ILE A 142 -17.71 -15.18 1.00
C ILE A 142 -16.23 -15.40 0.81
N ASN A 143 -15.74 -15.39 -0.43
CA ASN A 143 -14.32 -15.45 -0.73
C ASN A 143 -13.70 -14.04 -0.79
N ILE A 144 -12.44 -13.91 -0.38
CA ILE A 144 -11.69 -12.65 -0.41
C ILE A 144 -10.58 -12.77 -1.46
N TYR A 145 -10.47 -11.75 -2.30
CA TYR A 145 -9.42 -11.60 -3.30
C TYR A 145 -8.68 -10.30 -3.07
N THR A 146 -7.36 -10.36 -3.09
CA THR A 146 -6.53 -9.15 -3.09
C THR A 146 -6.50 -8.52 -4.47
N HIS A 147 -6.17 -7.24 -4.54
CA HIS A 147 -5.95 -6.51 -5.79
C HIS A 147 -4.68 -5.67 -5.67
N SER A 148 -3.89 -5.65 -6.75
CA SER A 148 -2.72 -4.78 -6.88
C SER A 148 -1.73 -4.96 -5.71
N GLU A 149 -1.43 -3.91 -4.98
CA GLU A 149 -0.42 -3.89 -3.92
C GLU A 149 -0.82 -4.62 -2.62
N MET A 150 -2.03 -5.15 -2.53
CA MET A 150 -2.44 -6.05 -1.45
C MET A 150 -1.97 -7.50 -1.66
N LEU A 151 -1.49 -7.86 -2.85
CA LEU A 151 -0.98 -9.20 -3.17
C LEU A 151 0.01 -9.77 -2.14
N PRO A 152 0.97 -9.00 -1.58
CA PRO A 152 1.90 -9.49 -0.57
C PRO A 152 1.26 -10.08 0.69
N ALA A 153 0.00 -9.77 0.97
CA ALA A 153 -0.74 -10.32 2.11
C ALA A 153 -0.77 -11.85 2.13
N HIS A 154 -0.79 -12.48 0.94
CA HIS A 154 -0.78 -13.93 0.80
C HIS A 154 0.51 -14.60 1.27
N GLY A 155 1.61 -13.84 1.43
CA GLY A 155 2.87 -14.36 1.97
C GLY A 155 2.86 -14.53 3.49
N TYR A 156 1.98 -13.83 4.21
CA TYR A 156 1.96 -13.84 5.67
C TYR A 156 1.21 -15.05 6.23
N PRO A 157 1.84 -15.92 7.05
CA PRO A 157 1.18 -17.10 7.64
C PRO A 157 -0.10 -16.76 8.42
N GLY A 158 -0.10 -15.64 9.15
CA GLY A 158 -1.23 -15.19 9.96
C GLY A 158 -2.45 -14.73 9.14
N LEU A 159 -2.27 -14.45 7.85
CA LEU A 159 -3.34 -14.06 6.91
C LEU A 159 -3.73 -15.23 6.01
N LYS A 160 -2.77 -15.93 5.41
CA LYS A 160 -3.06 -17.06 4.50
C LYS A 160 -3.70 -18.27 5.20
N LYS A 161 -3.71 -18.32 6.54
CA LYS A 161 -4.44 -19.34 7.30
C LYS A 161 -5.95 -19.29 7.11
N TYR A 162 -6.51 -18.13 6.70
CA TYR A 162 -7.94 -18.01 6.38
C TYR A 162 -8.22 -18.64 5.02
N ALA A 163 -8.90 -19.79 5.03
CA ALA A 163 -9.13 -20.58 3.83
C ALA A 163 -9.93 -19.87 2.73
N HIS A 164 -10.66 -18.81 3.08
CA HIS A 164 -11.43 -17.97 2.16
C HIS A 164 -10.64 -16.77 1.61
N LEU A 165 -9.38 -16.55 2.01
CA LEU A 165 -8.45 -15.69 1.29
C LEU A 165 -7.90 -16.48 0.09
N LYS A 166 -8.58 -16.38 -1.06
CA LYS A 166 -8.44 -17.32 -2.17
C LYS A 166 -7.36 -16.98 -3.17
N GLY A 167 -7.27 -15.73 -3.58
CA GLY A 167 -6.40 -15.37 -4.70
C GLY A 167 -6.28 -13.88 -4.92
N ASN A 168 -5.75 -13.52 -6.09
CA ASN A 168 -5.61 -12.14 -6.51
C ASN A 168 -6.48 -11.85 -7.72
N PHE A 169 -7.24 -10.76 -7.67
CA PHE A 169 -8.07 -10.26 -8.75
C PHE A 169 -7.35 -9.11 -9.47
N GLY A 170 -7.39 -9.11 -10.77
CA GLY A 170 -6.85 -8.01 -11.58
C GLY A 170 -5.33 -7.91 -11.57
N THR A 171 -4.84 -6.75 -11.96
CA THR A 171 -3.41 -6.48 -12.17
C THR A 171 -2.91 -5.33 -11.30
N ALA A 172 -2.61 -4.18 -11.90
CA ALA A 172 -2.09 -3.02 -11.21
C ALA A 172 -3.18 -1.96 -10.96
N TRP A 173 -3.02 -1.14 -9.93
CA TRP A 173 -4.02 -0.14 -9.52
C TRP A 173 -4.50 0.78 -10.66
N GLN A 174 -3.65 1.11 -11.62
CA GLN A 174 -4.00 1.97 -12.75
C GLN A 174 -5.00 1.33 -13.73
N ASN A 175 -5.20 0.01 -13.67
CA ASN A 175 -6.13 -0.73 -14.52
C ASN A 175 -7.53 -0.88 -13.89
N GLN A 176 -7.72 -0.46 -12.64
CA GLN A 176 -8.93 -0.69 -11.84
C GLN A 176 -10.22 -0.21 -12.53
N GLN A 177 -10.19 0.92 -13.24
CA GLN A 177 -11.38 1.44 -13.91
C GLN A 177 -11.91 0.53 -15.02
N LYS A 178 -11.04 -0.31 -15.60
CA LYS A 178 -11.41 -1.33 -16.57
C LYS A 178 -11.74 -2.65 -15.88
N GLU A 179 -10.94 -3.04 -14.89
CA GLU A 179 -11.06 -4.32 -14.21
C GLU A 179 -12.31 -4.42 -13.34
N PHE A 180 -12.77 -3.32 -12.75
CA PHE A 180 -13.94 -3.30 -11.87
C PHE A 180 -15.25 -2.97 -12.58
N ALA A 181 -15.24 -2.68 -13.89
CA ALA A 181 -16.43 -2.22 -14.61
C ALA A 181 -17.64 -3.17 -14.48
N ASP A 182 -17.40 -4.47 -14.60
CA ASP A 182 -18.46 -5.49 -14.66
C ASP A 182 -18.31 -6.58 -13.57
N ILE A 183 -17.57 -6.28 -12.51
CA ILE A 183 -17.35 -7.23 -11.43
C ILE A 183 -18.61 -7.38 -10.55
N PRO A 184 -19.13 -8.60 -10.34
CA PRO A 184 -20.31 -8.83 -9.49
C PRO A 184 -19.90 -8.93 -7.99
N ALA A 185 -19.10 -7.98 -7.50
CA ALA A 185 -18.59 -7.96 -6.14
C ALA A 185 -18.30 -6.53 -5.66
N PRO A 186 -18.36 -6.26 -4.36
CA PRO A 186 -17.87 -5.01 -3.81
C PRO A 186 -16.34 -4.96 -3.83
N VAL A 187 -15.82 -3.73 -3.92
CA VAL A 187 -14.40 -3.41 -3.83
C VAL A 187 -14.16 -2.55 -2.60
N LEU A 188 -13.28 -2.98 -1.72
CA LEU A 188 -12.85 -2.25 -0.52
C LEU A 188 -11.45 -1.67 -0.72
N PHE A 189 -11.33 -0.36 -0.65
CA PHE A 189 -10.05 0.34 -0.63
C PHE A 189 -9.64 0.68 0.80
N THR A 190 -8.48 0.21 1.21
CA THR A 190 -7.95 0.37 2.58
C THR A 190 -6.96 1.53 2.71
N THR A 191 -6.31 1.91 1.62
CA THR A 191 -5.35 3.01 1.54
C THR A 191 -5.41 3.67 0.16
N ASN A 192 -4.35 4.37 -0.26
CA ASN A 192 -4.17 4.98 -1.59
C ASN A 192 -4.54 4.03 -2.76
N CYS A 193 -4.12 4.36 -3.95
CA CYS A 193 -4.41 3.63 -5.20
C CYS A 193 -5.87 3.70 -5.70
N LEU A 194 -6.74 4.43 -5.03
CA LEU A 194 -8.09 4.70 -5.52
C LEU A 194 -8.07 5.73 -6.66
N MET A 195 -8.53 5.33 -7.82
CA MET A 195 -8.86 6.26 -8.93
C MET A 195 -10.34 6.67 -8.84
N PRO A 196 -10.73 7.81 -9.43
CA PRO A 196 -12.15 8.18 -9.53
C PRO A 196 -12.97 7.01 -10.07
N PRO A 197 -13.92 6.44 -9.29
CA PRO A 197 -14.70 5.29 -9.74
C PRO A 197 -15.64 5.70 -10.87
N ARG A 198 -15.83 4.79 -11.83
CA ARG A 198 -16.82 5.00 -12.89
C ARG A 198 -18.22 4.70 -12.36
N ALA A 199 -19.23 5.38 -12.91
CA ALA A 199 -20.63 5.19 -12.54
C ALA A 199 -21.09 3.71 -12.65
N SER A 200 -20.45 2.89 -13.54
CA SER A 200 -20.77 1.48 -13.72
C SER A 200 -20.47 0.59 -12.51
N TYR A 201 -19.63 1.06 -11.55
CA TYR A 201 -19.27 0.27 -10.36
C TYR A 201 -19.15 1.08 -9.07
N ALA A 202 -19.37 2.40 -9.09
CA ALA A 202 -19.24 3.27 -7.92
C ALA A 202 -20.15 2.86 -6.75
N ASP A 203 -21.32 2.28 -7.05
CA ASP A 203 -22.31 1.80 -6.08
C ASP A 203 -21.84 0.65 -5.19
N ARG A 204 -20.76 0.00 -5.60
CA ARG A 204 -20.15 -1.15 -4.88
C ARG A 204 -18.74 -0.90 -4.40
N VAL A 205 -18.27 0.36 -4.46
CA VAL A 205 -16.96 0.76 -3.93
C VAL A 205 -17.10 1.28 -2.52
N PHE A 206 -16.27 0.77 -1.63
CA PHE A 206 -16.17 1.17 -0.23
C PHE A 206 -14.75 1.62 0.08
N THR A 207 -14.63 2.54 1.02
CA THR A 207 -13.33 3.03 1.50
C THR A 207 -13.23 2.86 3.00
N THR A 208 -12.01 2.81 3.52
CA THR A 208 -11.74 2.79 4.97
C THR A 208 -10.39 3.43 5.27
N ALA A 209 -10.06 3.61 6.56
CA ALA A 209 -8.81 4.21 7.03
C ALA A 209 -8.55 5.61 6.45
N ALA A 210 -7.39 5.81 5.82
CA ALA A 210 -6.97 7.12 5.32
C ALA A 210 -7.51 7.47 3.93
N VAL A 211 -8.10 6.50 3.20
CA VAL A 211 -8.64 6.76 1.86
C VAL A 211 -10.13 7.05 1.90
N SER A 212 -10.52 8.09 1.21
CA SER A 212 -11.94 8.43 1.00
C SER A 212 -12.12 9.05 -0.39
N TYR A 213 -13.36 9.04 -0.85
CA TYR A 213 -13.76 9.71 -2.09
C TYR A 213 -15.18 10.23 -1.93
N PRO A 214 -15.54 11.39 -2.48
CA PRO A 214 -16.90 11.92 -2.41
C PRO A 214 -17.95 10.89 -2.82
N GLU A 215 -19.05 10.82 -2.09
CA GLU A 215 -20.21 9.96 -2.35
C GLU A 215 -19.99 8.45 -2.12
N LEU A 216 -18.75 7.98 -1.91
CA LEU A 216 -18.49 6.58 -1.57
C LEU A 216 -18.75 6.32 -0.08
N LYS A 217 -19.28 5.12 0.21
CA LYS A 217 -19.47 4.69 1.59
C LYS A 217 -18.13 4.43 2.27
N HIS A 218 -17.87 5.17 3.34
CA HIS A 218 -16.67 5.03 4.15
C HIS A 218 -16.94 4.19 5.39
N ILE A 219 -16.11 3.18 5.63
CA ILE A 219 -16.13 2.35 6.85
C ILE A 219 -15.33 3.05 7.93
N GLY A 220 -15.96 3.32 9.05
CA GLY A 220 -15.40 4.11 10.15
C GLY A 220 -14.29 3.40 10.94
N ALA A 221 -13.90 4.05 12.03
CA ALA A 221 -12.84 3.56 12.91
C ALA A 221 -13.20 2.27 13.66
N ASP A 222 -14.49 1.97 13.79
CA ASP A 222 -15.02 0.73 14.37
C ASP A 222 -14.74 -0.51 13.51
N LYS A 223 -14.38 -0.28 12.22
CA LYS A 223 -14.09 -1.34 11.26
C LYS A 223 -15.23 -2.37 11.15
N ASP A 224 -16.48 -1.90 11.16
CA ASP A 224 -17.63 -2.73 10.85
C ASP A 224 -17.80 -2.87 9.34
N PHE A 225 -17.39 -4.01 8.81
CA PHE A 225 -17.48 -4.34 7.39
C PHE A 225 -18.83 -4.95 6.98
N THR A 226 -19.83 -4.96 7.87
CA THR A 226 -21.19 -5.45 7.55
C THR A 226 -21.72 -4.91 6.23
N PRO A 227 -21.61 -3.59 5.91
CA PRO A 227 -22.12 -3.09 4.64
C PRO A 227 -21.44 -3.65 3.39
N VAL A 228 -20.14 -3.99 3.48
CA VAL A 228 -19.39 -4.63 2.39
C VAL A 228 -19.79 -6.08 2.23
N ILE A 229 -19.99 -6.77 3.36
CA ILE A 229 -20.43 -8.17 3.43
C ILE A 229 -21.84 -8.32 2.85
N GLU A 230 -22.77 -7.48 3.27
CA GLU A 230 -24.15 -7.47 2.75
C GLU A 230 -24.16 -7.22 1.22
N LYS A 231 -23.34 -6.28 0.74
CA LYS A 231 -23.22 -5.99 -0.70
C LYS A 231 -22.64 -7.18 -1.47
N ALA A 232 -21.70 -7.93 -0.91
CA ALA A 232 -21.18 -9.14 -1.54
C ALA A 232 -22.26 -10.23 -1.67
N LEU A 233 -23.07 -10.43 -0.63
CA LEU A 233 -24.18 -11.38 -0.63
C LEU A 233 -25.29 -10.94 -1.59
N GLU A 234 -25.61 -9.65 -1.66
CA GLU A 234 -26.57 -9.08 -2.61
C GLU A 234 -26.18 -9.34 -4.06
N LEU A 235 -24.91 -9.09 -4.39
CA LEU A 235 -24.39 -9.26 -5.76
C LEU A 235 -24.19 -10.72 -6.16
N GLY A 236 -23.99 -11.62 -5.21
CA GLY A 236 -23.95 -13.08 -5.39
C GLY A 236 -22.70 -13.63 -6.09
N GLY A 237 -21.83 -12.77 -6.63
CA GLY A 237 -20.60 -13.19 -7.31
C GLY A 237 -20.83 -13.84 -8.68
N TYR A 238 -19.81 -14.55 -9.17
CA TYR A 238 -19.91 -15.28 -10.43
C TYR A 238 -20.72 -16.58 -10.28
N ALA A 239 -21.48 -16.95 -11.31
CA ALA A 239 -22.25 -18.20 -11.35
C ALA A 239 -21.37 -19.45 -11.51
N GLU A 240 -20.18 -19.29 -12.06
CA GLU A 240 -19.17 -20.33 -12.29
C GLU A 240 -17.78 -19.78 -12.02
N ASP A 241 -16.77 -20.65 -11.88
CA ASP A 241 -15.38 -20.21 -11.69
C ASP A 241 -14.91 -19.40 -12.89
N LYS A 242 -14.28 -18.26 -12.62
CA LYS A 242 -13.78 -17.32 -13.63
C LYS A 242 -12.27 -17.36 -13.67
N ALA A 243 -11.69 -17.93 -14.71
CA ALA A 243 -10.25 -17.93 -14.93
C ALA A 243 -9.79 -16.58 -15.50
N PHE A 244 -8.73 -16.04 -14.94
CA PHE A 244 -8.06 -14.84 -15.44
C PHE A 244 -6.60 -15.16 -15.77
N THR A 245 -6.06 -14.40 -16.73
CA THR A 245 -4.67 -14.52 -17.16
C THR A 245 -3.90 -13.28 -16.69
N GLY A 246 -2.77 -13.49 -16.05
CA GLY A 246 -1.88 -12.43 -15.61
C GLY A 246 -1.16 -11.76 -16.78
N ILE A 247 -0.47 -10.65 -16.48
CA ILE A 247 0.29 -9.84 -17.47
C ILE A 247 1.32 -10.70 -18.23
N ASN A 248 1.91 -11.69 -17.54
CA ASN A 248 2.90 -12.62 -18.10
C ASN A 248 2.27 -13.87 -18.79
N GLY A 249 0.96 -13.93 -18.97
CA GLY A 249 0.25 -15.03 -19.59
C GLY A 249 -0.04 -16.23 -18.65
N GLY A 250 0.38 -16.15 -17.38
CA GLY A 250 0.13 -17.22 -16.40
C GLY A 250 -1.22 -17.11 -15.70
N SER A 251 -1.65 -18.20 -15.05
CA SER A 251 -2.87 -18.27 -14.22
C SER A 251 -2.60 -18.08 -12.71
N THR A 252 -1.34 -17.89 -12.36
CA THR A 252 -0.88 -17.68 -10.97
C THR A 252 0.17 -16.59 -10.93
N VAL A 253 0.31 -15.98 -9.75
CA VAL A 253 1.41 -15.07 -9.42
C VAL A 253 2.09 -15.56 -8.14
N THR A 254 3.35 -15.15 -7.90
CA THR A 254 4.09 -15.55 -6.70
C THR A 254 4.46 -14.31 -5.89
N THR A 255 4.30 -14.39 -4.58
CA THR A 255 4.63 -13.33 -3.62
C THR A 255 5.34 -13.92 -2.39
N GLY A 256 5.70 -13.09 -1.41
CA GLY A 256 6.27 -13.53 -0.14
C GLY A 256 7.80 -13.59 -0.11
N PHE A 257 8.48 -13.05 -1.12
CA PHE A 257 9.94 -12.93 -1.16
C PHE A 257 10.44 -11.75 -0.30
N ALA A 258 10.12 -11.78 0.99
CA ALA A 258 10.59 -10.79 1.95
C ALA A 258 11.98 -11.13 2.51
N ARG A 259 12.46 -10.31 3.46
CA ARG A 259 13.78 -10.43 4.07
C ARG A 259 14.13 -11.86 4.51
N GLY A 260 13.20 -12.58 5.15
CA GLY A 260 13.41 -13.96 5.59
C GLY A 260 13.73 -14.92 4.44
N ALA A 261 13.00 -14.83 3.34
CA ALA A 261 13.23 -15.65 2.15
C ALA A 261 14.59 -15.32 1.48
N VAL A 262 14.93 -14.03 1.38
CA VAL A 262 16.21 -13.58 0.81
C VAL A 262 17.39 -14.04 1.65
N LEU A 263 17.33 -13.88 2.98
CA LEU A 263 18.37 -14.34 3.89
C LEU A 263 18.51 -15.86 3.89
N GLY A 264 17.44 -16.61 3.69
CA GLY A 264 17.47 -18.06 3.57
C GLY A 264 18.24 -18.60 2.36
N VAL A 265 18.53 -17.75 1.35
CA VAL A 265 19.32 -18.09 0.17
C VAL A 265 20.59 -17.25 0.05
N ALA A 266 20.97 -16.51 1.09
CA ALA A 266 22.07 -15.55 1.07
C ALA A 266 23.40 -16.19 0.63
N ASP A 267 23.75 -17.38 1.14
CA ASP A 267 24.99 -18.08 0.79
C ASP A 267 25.08 -18.38 -0.71
N LYS A 268 23.95 -18.79 -1.33
CA LYS A 268 23.88 -19.05 -2.77
C LYS A 268 24.03 -17.77 -3.59
N VAL A 269 23.47 -16.65 -3.10
CA VAL A 269 23.60 -15.34 -3.74
C VAL A 269 25.06 -14.88 -3.67
N VAL A 270 25.71 -14.98 -2.51
CA VAL A 270 27.12 -14.62 -2.31
C VAL A 270 28.01 -15.47 -3.21
N GLU A 271 27.80 -16.80 -3.28
CA GLU A 271 28.52 -17.69 -4.20
C GLU A 271 28.34 -17.26 -5.67
N ALA A 272 27.11 -16.91 -6.07
CA ALA A 272 26.82 -16.48 -7.43
C ALA A 272 27.48 -15.13 -7.78
N VAL A 273 27.61 -14.21 -6.82
CA VAL A 273 28.38 -12.96 -6.97
C VAL A 273 29.86 -13.26 -7.09
N ASN A 274 30.43 -14.07 -6.19
CA ASN A 274 31.85 -14.40 -6.18
C ASN A 274 32.30 -15.17 -7.44
N SER A 275 31.41 -16.00 -8.00
CA SER A 275 31.65 -16.72 -9.25
C SER A 275 31.37 -15.90 -10.52
N GLY A 276 30.91 -14.64 -10.40
CA GLY A 276 30.59 -13.77 -11.52
C GLY A 276 29.29 -14.13 -12.25
N ARG A 277 28.48 -15.07 -11.71
CA ARG A 277 27.16 -15.39 -12.27
C ARG A 277 26.17 -14.26 -12.05
N ILE A 278 26.24 -13.52 -10.93
CA ILE A 278 25.51 -12.27 -10.68
C ILE A 278 26.51 -11.13 -10.80
N ARG A 279 26.26 -10.21 -11.71
CA ARG A 279 27.11 -9.04 -11.99
C ARG A 279 26.52 -7.74 -11.45
N HIS A 280 25.19 -7.65 -11.40
CA HIS A 280 24.46 -6.45 -10.98
C HIS A 280 23.21 -6.81 -10.18
N PHE A 281 22.82 -5.91 -9.27
CA PHE A 281 21.54 -5.89 -8.61
C PHE A 281 20.81 -4.61 -9.00
N PHE A 282 19.57 -4.72 -9.44
CA PHE A 282 18.73 -3.58 -9.76
C PHE A 282 17.66 -3.45 -8.68
N LEU A 283 17.69 -2.33 -7.95
CA LEU A 283 16.63 -1.99 -7.02
C LEU A 283 15.63 -1.08 -7.73
N VAL A 284 14.42 -1.57 -7.95
CA VAL A 284 13.33 -0.82 -8.59
C VAL A 284 12.30 -0.48 -7.53
N GLY A 285 12.28 0.78 -7.12
CA GLY A 285 11.43 1.28 -6.03
C GLY A 285 10.30 2.20 -6.52
N GLY A 286 9.72 1.95 -7.68
CA GLY A 286 8.65 2.77 -8.23
C GLY A 286 7.90 2.09 -9.37
N CYS A 287 6.94 2.80 -9.97
CA CYS A 287 6.18 2.37 -11.13
C CYS A 287 5.92 3.52 -12.09
N ASP A 288 5.52 3.20 -13.33
CA ASP A 288 5.19 4.21 -14.34
C ASP A 288 3.87 4.96 -14.04
N GLY A 289 3.01 4.40 -13.19
CA GLY A 289 1.72 4.96 -12.85
C GLY A 289 0.73 4.91 -14.02
N ALA A 290 -0.26 5.81 -14.00
CA ALA A 290 -1.34 5.83 -14.99
C ALA A 290 -1.16 6.86 -16.11
N ARG A 291 -0.13 7.71 -16.04
CA ARG A 291 0.06 8.80 -17.02
C ARG A 291 0.59 8.24 -18.34
N PRO A 292 -0.10 8.48 -19.46
CA PRO A 292 0.38 8.06 -20.79
C PRO A 292 1.78 8.60 -21.10
N GLY A 293 2.63 7.78 -21.69
CA GLY A 293 4.00 8.12 -22.07
C GLY A 293 5.04 7.96 -20.94
N ARG A 294 4.65 7.51 -19.77
CA ARG A 294 5.58 7.13 -18.70
C ARG A 294 5.85 5.63 -18.78
N ASN A 295 7.00 5.26 -19.35
CA ASN A 295 7.38 3.87 -19.59
C ASN A 295 8.75 3.50 -18.99
N TYR A 296 9.32 4.33 -18.14
CA TYR A 296 10.69 4.16 -17.64
C TYR A 296 10.93 2.79 -17.00
N TYR A 297 10.05 2.42 -16.06
CA TYR A 297 10.18 1.13 -15.34
C TYR A 297 9.83 -0.07 -16.24
N THR A 298 8.87 0.09 -17.13
CA THR A 298 8.52 -0.94 -18.12
C THR A 298 9.68 -1.19 -19.07
N GLU A 299 10.28 -0.15 -19.62
CA GLU A 299 11.44 -0.25 -20.53
C GLU A 299 12.65 -0.84 -19.80
N LEU A 300 12.93 -0.41 -18.56
CA LEU A 300 14.00 -0.99 -17.74
C LEU A 300 13.83 -2.50 -17.56
N SER A 301 12.62 -2.97 -17.27
CA SER A 301 12.35 -4.40 -17.08
C SER A 301 12.57 -5.21 -18.35
N LEU A 302 12.31 -4.65 -19.53
CA LEU A 302 12.50 -5.32 -20.83
C LEU A 302 13.97 -5.40 -21.27
N ILE A 303 14.85 -4.53 -20.74
CA ILE A 303 16.28 -4.54 -21.10
C ILE A 303 17.04 -5.68 -20.42
N HIS A 304 16.58 -6.12 -19.25
CA HIS A 304 17.36 -6.99 -18.35
C HIS A 304 16.72 -8.34 -18.03
N ILE A 305 15.58 -8.65 -18.64
CA ILE A 305 14.89 -9.93 -18.47
C ILE A 305 15.12 -10.84 -19.67
#